data_d20da9ebf37a8426662ac9dd7aa21703
#
_entry.id   d20da9ebf37a8426662ac9dd7aa21703
#
_cell.length_a   1.000
_cell.length_b   1.000
_cell.length_c   1.000
_cell.angle_alpha   90.00
_cell.angle_beta   90.00
_cell.angle_gamma   90.00
#
_symmetry.space_group_name_H-M   'P 1'
#
loop_
_entity.id
_entity.type
_entity.pdbx_description
1 polymer ?
#
loop_
_entity_poly.entity_id
_entity_poly.type
_entity_poly.pdbx_seq_one_letter_code
_entity_poly.pdbx_strand_id
1 'polypeptide(L)'
;MLKQHLCGQGGPLYIPSRRIFQLNPGQRLDAFIDSVLMEVAQTLIERASNIQDAGVEILTKPLDRWLNSPQLSSFQAGAWLIQAGAQRETNTSTGFERSGFRKSVFGWLEEIFPEPASGGIICTIDNLELLQSSDYARVLLEQLRDELFAAPGLRWVLCGALGIVYGVVASPRLEGYLHKPIEVSGIEDRFAPDILTSRVAAYAMNPNDCYLPLRADDFARQYDLLRGNLRSVLSYSDDFCQHVADSGSQPSDDNQKSDAFTGWLASQCRDAYTACRQQLRPKALEVFRNAASFGGVFSPSDFMDFGFNSIPAFRPHIRDLESAGLVVCTQDEGDKRRKTIQITPKGWLVYSYNG
;
A
#
# COMPACT_ATOMS: atom_id res chain seq x y z
N MET A 1 -3.25 -4.56 16.46
CA MET A 1 -2.11 -4.39 17.39
C MET A 1 -1.77 -2.94 17.71
N LEU A 2 -1.71 -2.00 16.76
CA LEU A 2 -1.49 -0.58 17.11
C LEU A 2 -2.54 0.01 18.08
N LYS A 3 -3.78 -0.46 18.05
CA LYS A 3 -4.88 0.05 18.90
C LYS A 3 -4.68 -0.16 20.41
N GLN A 4 -3.91 -1.15 20.85
CA GLN A 4 -3.74 -1.48 22.27
C GLN A 4 -2.56 -0.79 22.96
N HIS A 5 -1.58 -0.29 22.20
CA HIS A 5 -0.42 0.40 22.77
C HIS A 5 -0.54 1.92 22.84
N LEU A 6 -1.57 2.51 22.23
CA LEU A 6 -1.70 3.95 22.10
C LEU A 6 -2.56 4.63 23.19
N CYS A 7 -3.18 3.88 24.09
CA CYS A 7 -3.99 4.39 25.19
C CYS A 7 -3.44 3.93 26.55
N GLY A 8 -2.21 4.32 26.88
CA GLY A 8 -1.70 4.21 28.26
C GLY A 8 -2.30 5.29 29.12
N GLN A 9 -2.76 4.96 30.37
CA GLN A 9 -3.24 5.97 31.32
C GLN A 9 -2.13 7.01 31.58
N GLY A 10 -2.40 8.26 31.21
CA GLY A 10 -1.48 9.39 31.42
C GLY A 10 -0.43 9.64 30.33
N GLY A 11 -0.50 8.93 29.21
CA GLY A 11 0.37 9.16 28.03
C GLY A 11 -0.33 9.96 26.92
N PRO A 12 0.41 10.32 25.86
CA PRO A 12 -0.16 11.03 24.71
C PRO A 12 -1.26 10.19 24.03
N LEU A 13 -2.39 10.85 23.69
CA LEU A 13 -3.50 10.21 23.01
C LEU A 13 -3.26 10.20 21.50
N TYR A 14 -3.10 9.02 20.90
CA TYR A 14 -3.00 8.86 19.44
C TYR A 14 -4.23 8.14 18.89
N ILE A 15 -4.88 8.75 17.91
CA ILE A 15 -6.09 8.23 17.27
C ILE A 15 -5.80 8.01 15.78
N PRO A 16 -5.83 6.78 15.27
CA PRO A 16 -5.67 6.56 13.83
C PRO A 16 -6.90 7.08 13.08
N SER A 17 -6.67 7.82 11.99
CA SER A 17 -7.69 8.16 11.01
C SER A 17 -8.37 6.89 10.49
N ARG A 18 -9.65 6.99 10.15
CA ARG A 18 -10.44 5.85 9.64
C ARG A 18 -9.95 5.40 8.27
N ARG A 19 -9.48 6.34 7.45
CA ARG A 19 -9.06 6.12 6.08
C ARG A 19 -7.58 6.40 5.90
N ILE A 20 -7.03 5.70 4.93
CA ILE A 20 -5.72 5.97 4.36
C ILE A 20 -5.95 6.88 3.16
N PHE A 21 -5.17 7.96 3.07
CA PHE A 21 -5.25 8.92 1.97
C PHE A 21 -4.31 8.53 0.84
N GLN A 22 -4.65 8.96 -0.37
CA GLN A 22 -3.80 8.82 -1.54
C GLN A 22 -3.76 10.14 -2.29
N LEU A 23 -2.58 10.53 -2.76
CA LEU A 23 -2.39 11.68 -3.63
C LEU A 23 -2.33 11.19 -5.09
N ASN A 24 -3.17 11.77 -5.94
CA ASN A 24 -3.21 11.42 -7.35
C ASN A 24 -2.64 12.55 -8.21
N PRO A 25 -1.98 12.22 -9.35
CA PRO A 25 -1.54 13.24 -10.30
C PRO A 25 -2.71 14.11 -10.77
N GLY A 26 -2.50 15.44 -10.77
CA GLY A 26 -3.53 16.39 -11.19
C GLY A 26 -4.67 16.63 -10.19
N GLN A 27 -4.64 16.02 -9.02
CA GLN A 27 -5.61 16.27 -7.95
C GLN A 27 -5.48 17.71 -7.45
N ARG A 28 -6.62 18.41 -7.30
CA ARG A 28 -6.64 19.75 -6.70
C ARG A 28 -6.30 19.65 -5.22
N LEU A 29 -5.26 20.37 -4.82
CA LEU A 29 -4.73 20.30 -3.45
C LEU A 29 -5.77 20.73 -2.41
N ASP A 30 -6.53 21.79 -2.70
CA ASP A 30 -7.64 22.24 -1.83
C ASP A 30 -8.68 21.14 -1.57
N ALA A 31 -9.05 20.38 -2.61
CA ALA A 31 -10.00 19.28 -2.46
C ALA A 31 -9.40 18.13 -1.62
N PHE A 32 -8.11 17.91 -1.73
CA PHE A 32 -7.41 16.91 -0.88
C PHE A 32 -7.41 17.36 0.57
N ILE A 33 -7.04 18.63 0.85
CA ILE A 33 -7.04 19.21 2.21
C ILE A 33 -8.44 19.11 2.83
N ASP A 34 -9.48 19.50 2.08
CA ASP A 34 -10.86 19.42 2.54
C ASP A 34 -11.29 17.97 2.87
N SER A 35 -10.89 17.00 2.04
CA SER A 35 -11.19 15.59 2.27
C SER A 35 -10.50 15.05 3.53
N VAL A 36 -9.25 15.46 3.77
CA VAL A 36 -8.51 15.10 4.99
C VAL A 36 -9.20 15.68 6.22
N LEU A 37 -9.51 16.98 6.22
CA LEU A 37 -10.13 17.63 7.36
C LEU A 37 -11.53 17.09 7.64
N MET A 38 -12.27 16.68 6.61
CA MET A 38 -13.58 16.03 6.79
C MET A 38 -13.43 14.66 7.49
N GLU A 39 -12.47 13.87 7.06
CA GLU A 39 -12.18 12.57 7.68
C GLU A 39 -11.69 12.71 9.13
N VAL A 40 -10.85 13.73 9.38
CA VAL A 40 -10.41 14.11 10.73
C VAL A 40 -11.59 14.45 11.62
N ALA A 41 -12.52 15.31 11.16
CA ALA A 41 -13.71 15.68 11.90
C ALA A 41 -14.61 14.46 12.20
N GLN A 42 -14.82 13.59 11.22
CA GLN A 42 -15.56 12.33 11.41
C GLN A 42 -14.87 11.41 12.43
N THR A 43 -13.53 11.30 12.35
CA THR A 43 -12.74 10.51 13.30
C THR A 43 -12.91 11.03 14.73
N LEU A 44 -12.90 12.36 14.93
CA LEU A 44 -13.13 12.97 16.25
C LEU A 44 -14.50 12.63 16.82
N ILE A 45 -15.55 12.66 15.99
CA ILE A 45 -16.91 12.32 16.43
C ILE A 45 -16.99 10.84 16.83
N GLU A 46 -16.53 9.94 15.98
CA GLU A 46 -16.63 8.51 16.24
C GLU A 46 -15.77 8.05 17.41
N ARG A 47 -14.69 8.78 17.70
CA ARG A 47 -13.79 8.48 18.81
C ARG A 47 -14.00 9.36 20.03
N ALA A 48 -15.11 10.11 20.08
CA ALA A 48 -15.40 11.02 21.18
C ALA A 48 -15.37 10.34 22.56
N SER A 49 -15.88 9.11 22.68
CA SER A 49 -15.80 8.33 23.92
C SER A 49 -14.35 8.04 24.32
N ASN A 50 -13.50 7.64 23.39
CA ASN A 50 -12.08 7.39 23.68
C ASN A 50 -11.35 8.67 24.10
N ILE A 51 -11.72 9.81 23.53
CA ILE A 51 -11.16 11.13 23.88
C ILE A 51 -11.59 11.53 25.30
N GLN A 52 -12.86 11.33 25.63
CA GLN A 52 -13.40 11.58 26.99
C GLN A 52 -12.79 10.65 28.03
N ASP A 53 -12.60 9.37 27.71
CA ASP A 53 -11.94 8.39 28.59
C ASP A 53 -10.48 8.78 28.87
N ALA A 54 -9.84 9.50 27.94
CA ALA A 54 -8.50 10.09 28.13
C ALA A 54 -8.50 11.40 28.92
N GLY A 55 -9.66 11.84 29.41
CA GLY A 55 -9.79 13.04 30.25
C GLY A 55 -9.94 14.36 29.48
N VAL A 56 -10.18 14.30 28.17
CA VAL A 56 -10.39 15.50 27.33
C VAL A 56 -11.87 15.69 27.05
N GLU A 57 -12.42 16.81 27.47
CA GLU A 57 -13.80 17.17 27.14
C GLU A 57 -13.89 17.60 25.68
N ILE A 58 -14.75 16.94 24.91
CA ILE A 58 -15.05 17.29 23.52
C ILE A 58 -16.53 17.58 23.33
N LEU A 59 -16.85 18.73 22.76
CA LEU A 59 -18.21 19.10 22.39
C LEU A 59 -18.56 18.54 21.01
N THR A 60 -19.02 17.28 20.97
CA THR A 60 -19.35 16.58 19.70
C THR A 60 -20.59 17.13 19.00
N LYS A 61 -21.58 17.68 19.75
CA LYS A 61 -22.84 18.17 19.17
C LYS A 61 -22.70 19.25 18.10
N PRO A 62 -21.84 20.29 18.26
CA PRO A 62 -21.60 21.26 17.20
C PRO A 62 -20.94 20.63 15.96
N LEU A 63 -19.99 19.69 16.16
CA LEU A 63 -19.31 18.93 15.12
C LEU A 63 -20.29 18.08 14.30
N ASP A 64 -21.11 17.29 14.99
CA ASP A 64 -22.08 16.41 14.37
C ASP A 64 -23.15 17.21 13.59
N ARG A 65 -23.62 18.32 14.16
CA ARG A 65 -24.56 19.22 13.48
C ARG A 65 -23.92 19.85 12.24
N TRP A 66 -22.64 20.17 12.28
CA TRP A 66 -21.90 20.73 11.15
C TRP A 66 -21.75 19.73 10.02
N LEU A 67 -21.33 18.49 10.32
CA LEU A 67 -21.16 17.42 9.32
C LEU A 67 -22.48 16.97 8.70
N ASN A 68 -23.57 17.01 9.45
CA ASN A 68 -24.90 16.64 8.98
C ASN A 68 -25.70 17.84 8.42
N SER A 69 -25.07 19.01 8.25
CA SER A 69 -25.73 20.16 7.62
C SER A 69 -25.96 19.92 6.12
N PRO A 70 -27.08 20.40 5.54
CA PRO A 70 -27.36 20.23 4.11
C PRO A 70 -26.27 20.77 3.17
N GLN A 71 -25.53 21.77 3.63
CA GLN A 71 -24.42 22.39 2.91
C GLN A 71 -23.21 21.45 2.80
N LEU A 72 -22.91 20.70 3.84
CA LEU A 72 -21.83 19.69 3.81
C LEU A 72 -22.22 18.43 3.07
N SER A 73 -23.49 18.03 3.09
CA SER A 73 -23.98 16.88 2.31
C SER A 73 -23.83 17.13 0.80
N SER A 74 -24.01 18.37 0.35
CA SER A 74 -23.74 18.78 -1.04
C SER A 74 -22.24 18.78 -1.38
N PHE A 75 -21.39 19.07 -0.39
CA PHE A 75 -19.94 19.02 -0.53
C PHE A 75 -19.40 17.60 -0.55
N GLN A 76 -19.93 16.69 0.30
CA GLN A 76 -19.61 15.26 0.25
C GLN A 76 -19.97 14.63 -1.10
N ALA A 77 -21.14 14.96 -1.65
CA ALA A 77 -21.55 14.55 -2.98
C ALA A 77 -20.62 15.12 -4.07
N GLY A 78 -20.16 16.36 -3.94
CA GLY A 78 -19.22 17.00 -4.84
C GLY A 78 -17.81 16.37 -4.79
N ALA A 79 -17.31 16.05 -3.61
CA ALA A 79 -16.01 15.38 -3.43
C ALA A 79 -16.03 13.95 -4.02
N TRP A 80 -17.14 13.24 -3.90
CA TRP A 80 -17.34 11.91 -4.50
C TRP A 80 -17.42 11.96 -6.04
N LEU A 81 -18.09 12.99 -6.58
CA LEU A 81 -18.20 13.21 -8.03
C LEU A 81 -16.88 13.64 -8.67
N ILE A 82 -15.99 14.31 -7.94
CA ILE A 82 -14.64 14.68 -8.42
C ILE A 82 -13.76 13.42 -8.56
N GLN A 83 -13.90 12.45 -7.68
CA GLN A 83 -13.25 11.13 -7.82
C GLN A 83 -13.77 10.33 -9.03
N ALA A 84 -15.00 10.61 -9.48
CA ALA A 84 -15.62 9.98 -10.65
C ALA A 84 -15.36 10.73 -11.98
N GLY A 85 -14.49 11.76 -12.01
CA GLY A 85 -14.08 12.47 -13.24
C GLY A 85 -15.10 13.46 -13.81
N ALA A 86 -16.15 13.84 -13.07
CA ALA A 86 -17.13 14.82 -13.53
C ALA A 86 -16.74 16.23 -13.09
N GLN A 87 -16.19 17.04 -14.03
CA GLN A 87 -16.00 18.48 -13.85
C GLN A 87 -17.35 19.19 -13.85
N ARG A 88 -17.71 19.78 -12.72
CA ARG A 88 -18.70 20.86 -12.65
C ARG A 88 -18.14 22.00 -11.80
N GLU A 89 -17.94 23.14 -12.44
CA GLU A 89 -17.65 24.42 -11.78
C GLU A 89 -18.84 24.77 -10.87
N THR A 90 -18.61 24.85 -9.59
CA THR A 90 -19.61 25.34 -8.62
C THR A 90 -19.17 26.69 -8.07
N ASN A 91 -20.11 27.60 -8.12
CA ASN A 91 -20.07 29.03 -7.83
C ASN A 91 -19.35 29.47 -6.54
N THR A 92 -18.86 30.67 -6.58
CA THR A 92 -18.04 31.46 -5.64
C THR A 92 -18.57 31.70 -4.23
N SER A 93 -19.73 31.20 -3.84
CA SER A 93 -20.22 31.20 -2.44
C SER A 93 -19.55 30.14 -1.55
N THR A 94 -18.95 29.11 -2.15
CA THR A 94 -18.29 28.00 -1.45
C THR A 94 -16.96 28.38 -0.78
N GLY A 95 -16.33 29.50 -1.12
CA GLY A 95 -15.03 29.88 -0.56
C GLY A 95 -15.09 30.33 0.90
N PHE A 96 -16.13 31.06 1.29
CA PHE A 96 -16.30 31.51 2.68
C PHE A 96 -16.71 30.36 3.61
N GLU A 97 -17.56 29.47 3.14
CA GLU A 97 -17.99 28.29 3.87
C GLU A 97 -16.84 27.29 4.09
N ARG A 98 -15.95 27.13 3.11
CA ARG A 98 -14.74 26.32 3.23
C ARG A 98 -13.78 26.85 4.29
N SER A 99 -13.53 28.16 4.32
CA SER A 99 -12.64 28.76 5.32
C SER A 99 -13.17 28.60 6.72
N GLY A 100 -14.49 28.68 6.92
CA GLY A 100 -15.16 28.44 8.19
C GLY A 100 -15.01 26.99 8.67
N PHE A 101 -15.19 26.02 7.76
CA PHE A 101 -15.02 24.59 8.08
C PHE A 101 -13.57 24.28 8.49
N ARG A 102 -12.58 24.64 7.69
CA ARG A 102 -11.17 24.42 8.01
C ARG A 102 -10.80 25.02 9.37
N LYS A 103 -11.20 26.28 9.58
CA LYS A 103 -10.95 26.97 10.87
C LYS A 103 -11.57 26.25 12.05
N SER A 104 -12.79 25.73 11.90
CA SER A 104 -13.45 24.98 12.97
C SER A 104 -12.72 23.68 13.29
N VAL A 105 -12.34 22.90 12.27
CA VAL A 105 -11.60 21.64 12.49
C VAL A 105 -10.24 21.88 13.15
N PHE A 106 -9.50 22.89 12.72
CA PHE A 106 -8.23 23.24 13.36
C PHE A 106 -8.44 23.74 14.79
N GLY A 107 -9.48 24.53 15.08
CA GLY A 107 -9.81 24.94 16.44
C GLY A 107 -10.08 23.75 17.36
N TRP A 108 -10.82 22.75 16.89
CA TRP A 108 -11.05 21.52 17.67
C TRP A 108 -9.77 20.72 17.89
N LEU A 109 -8.89 20.64 16.89
CA LEU A 109 -7.61 19.97 17.05
C LEU A 109 -6.72 20.68 18.08
N GLU A 110 -6.72 22.02 18.11
CA GLU A 110 -5.99 22.80 19.10
C GLU A 110 -6.56 22.62 20.52
N GLU A 111 -7.89 22.53 20.66
CA GLU A 111 -8.53 22.26 21.96
C GLU A 111 -8.19 20.87 22.49
N ILE A 112 -8.22 19.84 21.61
CA ILE A 112 -8.01 18.44 22.02
C ILE A 112 -6.53 18.13 22.18
N PHE A 113 -5.68 18.72 21.33
CA PHE A 113 -4.25 18.47 21.27
C PHE A 113 -3.45 19.79 21.37
N PRO A 114 -3.50 20.50 22.52
CA PRO A 114 -2.91 21.83 22.67
C PRO A 114 -1.38 21.82 22.52
N GLU A 115 -0.72 20.69 22.79
CA GLU A 115 0.71 20.54 22.71
C GLU A 115 1.12 19.32 21.90
N PRO A 116 2.31 19.28 21.28
CA PRO A 116 2.81 18.10 20.58
C PRO A 116 2.83 16.82 21.45
N ALA A 117 3.04 16.99 22.76
CA ALA A 117 3.04 15.89 23.74
C ALA A 117 1.63 15.35 24.04
N SER A 118 0.55 16.09 23.72
CA SER A 118 -0.83 15.63 23.92
C SER A 118 -1.21 14.48 22.97
N GLY A 119 -0.49 14.29 21.89
CA GLY A 119 -0.75 13.25 20.89
C GLY A 119 -1.24 13.81 19.56
N GLY A 120 -2.28 13.19 18.99
CA GLY A 120 -2.88 13.66 17.73
C GLY A 120 -3.59 12.57 16.94
N ILE A 121 -4.23 12.98 15.85
CA ILE A 121 -4.81 12.08 14.86
C ILE A 121 -3.71 11.65 13.88
N ILE A 122 -3.50 10.34 13.77
CA ILE A 122 -2.54 9.75 12.83
C ILE A 122 -3.19 9.62 11.47
N CYS A 123 -2.73 10.42 10.52
CA CYS A 123 -3.13 10.40 9.12
C CYS A 123 -2.04 9.72 8.28
N THR A 124 -2.43 8.81 7.42
CA THR A 124 -1.50 8.10 6.53
C THR A 124 -1.75 8.52 5.09
N ILE A 125 -0.69 8.97 4.38
CA ILE A 125 -0.69 9.09 2.92
C ILE A 125 0.09 7.90 2.38
N ASP A 126 -0.57 7.06 1.60
CA ASP A 126 0.02 5.84 1.02
C ASP A 126 0.17 5.96 -0.49
N ASN A 127 0.99 5.09 -1.05
CA ASN A 127 1.24 4.98 -2.49
C ASN A 127 1.78 6.29 -3.11
N LEU A 128 2.76 6.96 -2.47
CA LEU A 128 3.39 8.16 -3.02
C LEU A 128 3.98 7.94 -4.42
N GLU A 129 4.30 6.70 -4.79
CA GLU A 129 4.74 6.31 -6.13
C GLU A 129 3.72 6.58 -7.24
N LEU A 130 2.44 6.76 -6.92
CA LEU A 130 1.41 7.19 -7.88
C LEU A 130 1.72 8.58 -8.46
N LEU A 131 2.51 9.39 -7.77
CA LEU A 131 2.94 10.71 -8.22
C LEU A 131 4.03 10.66 -9.31
N GLN A 132 4.51 9.46 -9.67
CA GLN A 132 5.40 9.17 -10.81
C GLN A 132 6.80 9.76 -10.74
N SER A 133 7.06 10.76 -9.91
CA SER A 133 8.40 11.30 -9.71
C SER A 133 8.57 11.90 -8.30
N SER A 134 9.78 11.80 -7.77
CA SER A 134 10.15 12.40 -6.48
C SER A 134 10.04 13.93 -6.49
N ASP A 135 10.36 14.58 -7.63
CA ASP A 135 10.24 16.03 -7.76
C ASP A 135 8.78 16.50 -7.67
N TYR A 136 7.87 15.78 -8.33
CA TYR A 136 6.44 16.13 -8.27
C TYR A 136 5.86 15.84 -6.87
N ALA A 137 6.20 14.70 -6.29
CA ALA A 137 5.82 14.36 -4.92
C ALA A 137 6.32 15.42 -3.92
N ARG A 138 7.60 15.84 -4.05
CA ARG A 138 8.19 16.87 -3.21
C ARG A 138 7.42 18.18 -3.30
N VAL A 139 7.14 18.68 -4.50
CA VAL A 139 6.40 19.95 -4.70
C VAL A 139 5.03 19.91 -4.06
N LEU A 140 4.28 18.80 -4.22
CA LEU A 140 2.97 18.64 -3.59
C LEU A 140 3.06 18.61 -2.07
N LEU A 141 4.00 17.84 -1.51
CA LEU A 141 4.15 17.72 -0.06
C LEU A 141 4.67 19.02 0.58
N GLU A 142 5.52 19.78 -0.13
CA GLU A 142 5.91 21.12 0.31
C GLU A 142 4.72 22.08 0.39
N GLN A 143 3.75 21.97 -0.51
CA GLN A 143 2.51 22.76 -0.46
C GLN A 143 1.58 22.32 0.68
N LEU A 144 1.55 21.02 1.01
CA LEU A 144 0.78 20.48 2.15
C LEU A 144 1.41 20.80 3.49
N ARG A 145 2.69 21.16 3.53
CA ARG A 145 3.43 21.45 4.76
C ARG A 145 2.70 22.46 5.64
N ASP A 146 2.40 23.62 5.08
CA ASP A 146 1.86 24.75 5.83
C ASP A 146 0.38 24.55 6.21
N GLU A 147 -0.36 23.78 5.40
CA GLU A 147 -1.79 23.56 5.59
C GLU A 147 -2.09 22.34 6.48
N LEU A 148 -1.30 21.27 6.37
CA LEU A 148 -1.59 20.01 7.05
C LEU A 148 -0.48 19.50 7.95
N PHE A 149 0.80 19.56 7.52
CA PHE A 149 1.88 18.97 8.33
C PHE A 149 2.25 19.82 9.52
N ALA A 150 2.08 21.13 9.42
CA ALA A 150 2.28 22.08 10.51
C ALA A 150 1.04 22.17 11.45
N ALA A 151 -0.10 21.58 11.07
CA ALA A 151 -1.33 21.69 11.83
C ALA A 151 -1.21 20.97 13.20
N PRO A 152 -1.56 21.64 14.31
CA PRO A 152 -1.56 21.04 15.62
C PRO A 152 -2.52 19.84 15.65
N GLY A 153 -2.18 18.80 16.43
CA GLY A 153 -3.02 17.62 16.55
C GLY A 153 -3.07 16.70 15.34
N LEU A 154 -2.37 16.98 14.22
CA LEU A 154 -2.19 16.05 13.12
C LEU A 154 -0.79 15.40 13.19
N ARG A 155 -0.75 14.10 12.92
CA ARG A 155 0.48 13.30 12.84
C ARG A 155 0.47 12.54 11.54
N TRP A 156 1.54 12.61 10.78
CA TRP A 156 1.57 12.08 9.42
C TRP A 156 2.49 10.88 9.30
N VAL A 157 2.00 9.87 8.60
CA VAL A 157 2.77 8.72 8.12
C VAL A 157 2.72 8.75 6.59
N LEU A 158 3.89 8.89 5.96
CA LEU A 158 4.03 8.91 4.51
C LEU A 158 4.61 7.58 4.06
N CYS A 159 3.89 6.87 3.20
CA CYS A 159 4.29 5.57 2.67
C CYS A 159 4.48 5.65 1.15
N GLY A 160 5.54 5.03 0.66
CA GLY A 160 5.81 5.01 -0.77
C GLY A 160 7.08 4.24 -1.10
N ALA A 161 7.37 4.10 -2.39
CA ALA A 161 8.59 3.48 -2.86
C ALA A 161 9.85 4.26 -2.39
N LEU A 162 10.93 3.54 -2.12
CA LEU A 162 12.15 4.09 -1.50
C LEU A 162 12.70 5.32 -2.25
N GLY A 163 12.74 5.30 -3.58
CA GLY A 163 13.25 6.41 -4.38
C GLY A 163 12.41 7.69 -4.20
N ILE A 164 11.08 7.59 -4.22
CA ILE A 164 10.17 8.72 -3.99
C ILE A 164 10.36 9.29 -2.58
N VAL A 165 10.36 8.40 -1.57
CA VAL A 165 10.46 8.82 -0.17
C VAL A 165 11.78 9.54 0.11
N TYR A 166 12.91 9.01 -0.37
CA TYR A 166 14.21 9.66 -0.20
C TYR A 166 14.30 11.01 -0.92
N GLY A 167 13.74 11.12 -2.13
CA GLY A 167 13.69 12.39 -2.86
C GLY A 167 12.85 13.46 -2.16
N VAL A 168 11.77 13.06 -1.49
CA VAL A 168 10.92 13.95 -0.69
C VAL A 168 11.64 14.42 0.57
N VAL A 169 12.25 13.51 1.33
CA VAL A 169 12.92 13.84 2.60
C VAL A 169 14.18 14.70 2.39
N ALA A 170 14.78 14.62 1.20
CA ALA A 170 15.90 15.50 0.83
C ALA A 170 15.50 16.98 0.64
N SER A 171 14.21 17.34 0.72
CA SER A 171 13.76 18.73 0.59
C SER A 171 14.11 19.56 1.83
N PRO A 172 14.86 20.67 1.70
CA PRO A 172 15.11 21.58 2.81
C PRO A 172 13.83 22.21 3.40
N ARG A 173 12.76 22.30 2.59
CA ARG A 173 11.47 22.87 3.03
C ARG A 173 10.66 21.92 3.90
N LEU A 174 10.95 20.62 3.84
CA LEU A 174 10.31 19.57 4.66
C LEU A 174 11.20 19.15 5.84
N GLU A 175 12.40 19.72 5.94
CA GLU A 175 13.29 19.51 7.07
C GLU A 175 12.62 19.97 8.38
N GLY A 176 12.68 19.14 9.41
CA GLY A 176 12.01 19.37 10.69
C GLY A 176 10.53 18.91 10.74
N TYR A 177 9.89 18.68 9.59
CA TYR A 177 8.52 18.11 9.51
C TYR A 177 8.53 16.60 9.29
N LEU A 178 9.52 16.10 8.55
CA LEU A 178 9.68 14.69 8.26
C LEU A 178 10.91 14.12 8.98
N HIS A 179 10.74 12.96 9.58
CA HIS A 179 11.83 12.19 10.15
C HIS A 179 12.57 11.39 9.06
N LYS A 180 13.74 10.87 9.45
CA LYS A 180 14.49 9.95 8.60
C LYS A 180 13.59 8.78 8.18
N PRO A 181 13.58 8.39 6.90
CA PRO A 181 12.76 7.27 6.42
C PRO A 181 13.06 5.98 7.17
N ILE A 182 12.01 5.22 7.43
CA ILE A 182 12.09 3.87 7.96
C ILE A 182 11.88 2.93 6.79
N GLU A 183 12.90 2.17 6.46
CA GLU A 183 12.80 1.13 5.44
C GLU A 183 12.11 -0.10 6.04
N VAL A 184 11.01 -0.52 5.41
CA VAL A 184 10.31 -1.75 5.75
C VAL A 184 10.87 -2.86 4.87
N SER A 185 11.74 -3.69 5.45
CA SER A 185 12.28 -4.87 4.77
C SER A 185 11.23 -5.96 4.63
N GLY A 186 11.47 -6.91 3.69
CA GLY A 186 10.68 -8.13 3.58
C GLY A 186 10.71 -8.95 4.87
N ILE A 187 9.66 -9.74 5.09
CA ILE A 187 9.62 -10.67 6.22
C ILE A 187 10.56 -11.83 5.92
N GLU A 188 11.38 -12.23 6.89
CA GLU A 188 12.28 -13.37 6.73
C GLU A 188 11.49 -14.68 6.53
N ASP A 189 11.97 -15.56 5.66
CA ASP A 189 11.29 -16.81 5.26
C ASP A 189 10.90 -17.69 6.44
N ARG A 190 11.70 -17.70 7.52
CA ARG A 190 11.42 -18.45 8.76
C ARG A 190 10.10 -18.08 9.45
N PHE A 191 9.59 -16.87 9.20
CA PHE A 191 8.33 -16.41 9.78
C PHE A 191 7.11 -16.68 8.88
N ALA A 192 7.31 -17.26 7.70
CA ALA A 192 6.21 -17.53 6.79
C ALA A 192 5.09 -18.40 7.41
N PRO A 193 5.38 -19.50 8.17
CA PRO A 193 4.33 -20.26 8.84
C PRO A 193 3.52 -19.44 9.85
N ASP A 194 4.20 -18.54 10.57
CA ASP A 194 3.58 -17.67 11.57
C ASP A 194 2.66 -16.64 10.96
N ILE A 195 2.94 -16.19 9.73
CA ILE A 195 2.06 -15.26 8.98
C ILE A 195 0.69 -15.89 8.79
N LEU A 196 0.64 -17.13 8.29
CA LEU A 196 -0.62 -17.84 8.06
C LEU A 196 -1.40 -18.02 9.37
N THR A 197 -0.73 -18.52 10.40
CA THR A 197 -1.33 -18.76 11.72
C THR A 197 -1.88 -17.47 12.32
N SER A 198 -1.11 -16.38 12.28
CA SER A 198 -1.52 -15.09 12.81
C SER A 198 -2.72 -14.49 12.04
N ARG A 199 -2.79 -14.69 10.73
CA ARG A 199 -3.93 -14.24 9.93
C ARG A 199 -5.19 -15.03 10.24
N VAL A 200 -5.09 -16.35 10.35
CA VAL A 200 -6.23 -17.19 10.75
C VAL A 200 -6.73 -16.75 12.12
N ALA A 201 -5.85 -16.60 13.10
CA ALA A 201 -6.21 -16.13 14.44
C ALA A 201 -6.88 -14.76 14.46
N ALA A 202 -6.47 -13.84 13.56
CA ALA A 202 -6.99 -12.48 13.51
C ALA A 202 -8.32 -12.35 12.77
N TYR A 203 -8.61 -13.21 11.79
CA TYR A 203 -9.73 -13.02 10.86
C TYR A 203 -10.75 -14.17 10.86
N ALA A 204 -10.42 -15.34 11.40
CA ALA A 204 -11.39 -16.42 11.52
C ALA A 204 -12.49 -16.05 12.53
N MET A 205 -13.74 -16.31 12.18
CA MET A 205 -14.89 -16.10 13.08
C MET A 205 -14.77 -16.98 14.35
N ASN A 206 -14.30 -18.20 14.17
CA ASN A 206 -13.96 -19.12 15.25
C ASN A 206 -12.60 -19.78 14.93
N PRO A 207 -11.47 -19.28 15.47
CA PRO A 207 -10.15 -19.84 15.17
C PRO A 207 -9.98 -21.32 15.54
N ASN A 208 -10.75 -21.81 16.53
CA ASN A 208 -10.68 -23.20 16.99
C ASN A 208 -11.50 -24.17 16.14
N ASP A 209 -12.37 -23.65 15.27
CA ASP A 209 -13.26 -24.44 14.42
C ASP A 209 -13.21 -23.89 12.97
N CYS A 210 -12.01 -23.58 12.51
CA CYS A 210 -11.78 -23.06 11.17
C CYS A 210 -11.12 -24.13 10.30
N TYR A 211 -11.84 -24.63 9.30
CA TYR A 211 -11.23 -25.48 8.29
C TYR A 211 -10.33 -24.64 7.38
N LEU A 212 -9.06 -25.01 7.30
CA LEU A 212 -8.10 -24.41 6.39
C LEU A 212 -7.48 -25.54 5.53
N PRO A 213 -7.65 -25.51 4.20
CA PRO A 213 -7.05 -26.51 3.31
C PRO A 213 -5.54 -26.34 3.16
N LEU A 214 -5.03 -25.13 3.38
CA LEU A 214 -3.62 -24.78 3.25
C LEU A 214 -2.88 -25.01 4.57
N ARG A 215 -1.79 -25.77 4.51
CA ARG A 215 -0.91 -26.01 5.66
C ARG A 215 0.12 -24.89 5.79
N ALA A 216 0.64 -24.67 6.99
CA ALA A 216 1.68 -23.68 7.24
C ALA A 216 2.98 -23.96 6.45
N ASP A 217 3.37 -25.24 6.32
CA ASP A 217 4.54 -25.64 5.53
C ASP A 217 4.35 -25.38 4.04
N ASP A 218 3.16 -25.62 3.50
CA ASP A 218 2.83 -25.38 2.10
C ASP A 218 2.77 -23.87 1.81
N PHE A 219 2.28 -23.06 2.75
CA PHE A 219 2.36 -21.61 2.68
C PHE A 219 3.80 -21.13 2.69
N ALA A 220 4.67 -21.68 3.55
CA ALA A 220 6.08 -21.33 3.59
C ALA A 220 6.80 -21.68 2.28
N ARG A 221 6.51 -22.86 1.70
CA ARG A 221 7.02 -23.25 0.38
C ARG A 221 6.59 -22.29 -0.73
N GLN A 222 5.34 -21.84 -0.69
CA GLN A 222 4.85 -20.84 -1.64
C GLN A 222 5.50 -19.48 -1.42
N TYR A 223 5.75 -19.11 -0.17
CA TYR A 223 6.43 -17.87 0.20
C TYR A 223 7.85 -17.82 -0.36
N ASP A 224 8.63 -18.89 -0.21
CA ASP A 224 9.96 -19.03 -0.82
C ASP A 224 9.89 -19.01 -2.34
N LEU A 225 8.97 -19.77 -2.95
CA LEU A 225 8.79 -19.81 -4.41
C LEU A 225 8.55 -18.40 -4.99
N LEU A 226 7.74 -17.59 -4.31
CA LEU A 226 7.40 -16.23 -4.74
C LEU A 226 8.35 -15.15 -4.17
N ARG A 227 9.51 -15.60 -3.64
CA ARG A 227 10.58 -14.74 -3.11
C ARG A 227 10.09 -13.70 -2.12
N GLY A 228 9.28 -14.12 -1.15
CA GLY A 228 8.80 -13.26 -0.07
C GLY A 228 7.76 -12.22 -0.49
N ASN A 229 7.20 -12.28 -1.70
CA ASN A 229 6.14 -11.37 -2.11
C ASN A 229 4.82 -11.73 -1.42
N LEU A 230 4.65 -11.25 -0.19
CA LEU A 230 3.53 -11.58 0.68
C LEU A 230 2.16 -11.32 0.02
N ARG A 231 2.01 -10.21 -0.71
CA ARG A 231 0.74 -9.88 -1.40
C ARG A 231 0.35 -10.99 -2.38
N SER A 232 1.29 -11.43 -3.17
CA SER A 232 1.04 -12.51 -4.14
C SER A 232 0.85 -13.86 -3.46
N VAL A 233 1.63 -14.15 -2.42
CA VAL A 233 1.45 -15.39 -1.64
C VAL A 233 0.04 -15.46 -1.07
N LEU A 234 -0.45 -14.37 -0.46
CA LEU A 234 -1.80 -14.33 0.09
C LEU A 234 -2.88 -14.45 -0.99
N SER A 235 -2.68 -13.82 -2.16
CA SER A 235 -3.62 -13.95 -3.28
C SER A 235 -3.70 -15.39 -3.79
N TYR A 236 -2.55 -16.03 -4.05
CA TYR A 236 -2.53 -17.44 -4.48
C TYR A 236 -3.03 -18.40 -3.38
N SER A 237 -2.83 -18.06 -2.10
CA SER A 237 -3.40 -18.85 -1.01
C SER A 237 -4.93 -18.79 -0.98
N ASP A 238 -5.50 -17.61 -1.25
CA ASP A 238 -6.94 -17.41 -1.39
C ASP A 238 -7.50 -18.17 -2.59
N ASP A 239 -6.85 -18.05 -3.76
CA ASP A 239 -7.20 -18.79 -4.98
C ASP A 239 -7.18 -20.31 -4.75
N PHE A 240 -6.22 -20.84 -3.99
CA PHE A 240 -6.19 -22.25 -3.63
C PHE A 240 -7.36 -22.64 -2.72
N CYS A 241 -7.64 -21.83 -1.69
CA CYS A 241 -8.77 -22.10 -0.79
C CYS A 241 -10.09 -22.09 -1.57
N GLN A 242 -10.26 -21.15 -2.51
CA GLN A 242 -11.43 -21.09 -3.39
C GLN A 242 -11.51 -22.31 -4.31
N HIS A 243 -10.39 -22.74 -4.90
CA HIS A 243 -10.32 -23.94 -5.74
C HIS A 243 -10.78 -25.20 -4.98
N VAL A 244 -10.34 -25.37 -3.72
CA VAL A 244 -10.79 -26.49 -2.88
C VAL A 244 -12.29 -26.41 -2.59
N ALA A 245 -12.80 -25.21 -2.28
CA ALA A 245 -14.22 -25.00 -2.03
C ALA A 245 -15.07 -25.34 -3.27
N ASP A 246 -14.64 -24.89 -4.46
CA ASP A 246 -15.34 -25.13 -5.73
C ASP A 246 -15.29 -26.59 -6.18
N SER A 247 -14.22 -27.32 -5.85
CA SER A 247 -14.07 -28.74 -6.17
C SER A 247 -15.03 -29.65 -5.41
N GLY A 248 -15.62 -29.17 -4.31
CA GLY A 248 -16.45 -29.96 -3.40
C GLY A 248 -15.70 -31.07 -2.65
N SER A 249 -14.39 -31.20 -2.83
CA SER A 249 -13.52 -32.15 -2.15
C SER A 249 -12.76 -31.46 -1.04
N GLN A 250 -13.02 -31.85 0.22
CA GLN A 250 -12.31 -31.29 1.35
C GLN A 250 -11.21 -32.28 1.83
N PRO A 251 -9.92 -31.99 1.54
CA PRO A 251 -8.82 -32.78 2.11
C PRO A 251 -8.92 -32.84 3.63
N SER A 252 -8.93 -34.04 4.21
CA SER A 252 -9.23 -34.25 5.62
C SER A 252 -7.97 -34.34 6.50
N ASP A 253 -6.88 -34.84 5.94
CA ASP A 253 -5.61 -35.00 6.65
C ASP A 253 -4.49 -34.17 5.98
N ASP A 254 -3.37 -34.05 6.69
CA ASP A 254 -2.25 -33.22 6.26
C ASP A 254 -1.62 -33.68 4.94
N ASN A 255 -1.61 -34.99 4.65
CA ASN A 255 -1.06 -35.50 3.39
C ASN A 255 -1.97 -35.13 2.23
N GLN A 256 -3.28 -35.34 2.37
CA GLN A 256 -4.26 -34.95 1.36
C GLN A 256 -4.24 -33.45 1.09
N LYS A 257 -4.09 -32.62 2.15
CA LYS A 257 -3.94 -31.16 1.98
C LYS A 257 -2.69 -30.80 1.19
N SER A 258 -1.55 -31.40 1.52
CA SER A 258 -0.29 -31.14 0.83
C SER A 258 -0.31 -31.63 -0.62
N ASP A 259 -0.89 -32.79 -0.89
CA ASP A 259 -1.05 -33.33 -2.25
C ASP A 259 -1.97 -32.44 -3.10
N ALA A 260 -3.11 -32.02 -2.54
CA ALA A 260 -4.04 -31.10 -3.20
C ALA A 260 -3.37 -29.76 -3.54
N PHE A 261 -2.64 -29.17 -2.57
CA PHE A 261 -1.89 -27.93 -2.79
C PHE A 261 -0.80 -28.09 -3.85
N THR A 262 -0.02 -29.18 -3.77
CA THR A 262 1.07 -29.46 -4.72
C THR A 262 0.53 -29.64 -6.14
N GLY A 263 -0.55 -30.39 -6.31
CA GLY A 263 -1.20 -30.56 -7.61
C GLY A 263 -1.74 -29.28 -8.18
N TRP A 264 -2.41 -28.46 -7.35
CA TRP A 264 -2.92 -27.15 -7.75
C TRP A 264 -1.78 -26.20 -8.13
N LEU A 265 -0.74 -26.07 -7.30
CA LEU A 265 0.41 -25.20 -7.60
C LEU A 265 1.12 -25.61 -8.89
N ALA A 266 1.29 -26.90 -9.13
CA ALA A 266 1.86 -27.41 -10.37
C ALA A 266 1.00 -27.04 -11.59
N SER A 267 -0.33 -27.02 -11.45
CA SER A 267 -1.21 -26.54 -12.53
C SER A 267 -1.04 -25.05 -12.78
N GLN A 268 -0.95 -24.23 -11.73
CA GLN A 268 -0.70 -22.77 -11.87
C GLN A 268 0.63 -22.48 -12.57
N CYS A 269 1.68 -23.20 -12.22
CA CYS A 269 2.99 -23.08 -12.87
C CYS A 269 2.92 -23.46 -14.36
N ARG A 270 2.23 -24.56 -14.68
CA ARG A 270 2.04 -25.04 -16.06
C ARG A 270 1.26 -24.03 -16.90
N ASP A 271 0.16 -23.52 -16.37
CA ASP A 271 -0.72 -22.59 -17.07
C ASP A 271 0.00 -21.26 -17.32
N ALA A 272 0.72 -20.73 -16.32
CA ALA A 272 1.55 -19.56 -16.46
C ALA A 272 2.64 -19.74 -17.54
N TYR A 273 3.30 -20.90 -17.55
CA TYR A 273 4.32 -21.22 -18.55
C TYR A 273 3.73 -21.33 -19.96
N THR A 274 2.63 -22.06 -20.12
CA THR A 274 1.97 -22.29 -21.40
C THR A 274 1.51 -20.97 -22.02
N ALA A 275 0.92 -20.08 -21.21
CA ALA A 275 0.52 -18.75 -21.64
C ALA A 275 1.66 -17.88 -22.13
N CYS A 276 2.85 -18.00 -21.52
CA CYS A 276 4.01 -17.17 -21.87
C CYS A 276 4.84 -17.73 -23.04
N ARG A 277 4.95 -19.07 -23.14
CA ARG A 277 5.82 -19.71 -24.13
C ARG A 277 5.49 -19.34 -25.58
N GLN A 278 4.22 -19.17 -25.90
CA GLN A 278 3.78 -18.83 -27.24
C GLN A 278 4.11 -17.39 -27.65
N GLN A 279 4.33 -16.51 -26.65
CA GLN A 279 4.56 -15.08 -26.85
C GLN A 279 6.06 -14.71 -26.84
N LEU A 280 6.90 -15.59 -26.31
CA LEU A 280 8.32 -15.32 -26.10
C LEU A 280 9.21 -15.91 -27.17
N ARG A 281 10.13 -15.09 -27.65
CA ARG A 281 11.24 -15.57 -28.51
C ARG A 281 12.18 -16.45 -27.70
N PRO A 282 12.80 -17.48 -28.32
CA PRO A 282 13.72 -18.40 -27.61
C PRO A 282 14.83 -17.69 -26.84
N LYS A 283 15.41 -16.61 -27.41
CA LYS A 283 16.47 -15.85 -26.75
C LYS A 283 15.96 -15.05 -25.56
N ALA A 284 14.71 -14.56 -25.57
CA ALA A 284 14.11 -13.91 -24.42
C ALA A 284 13.88 -14.91 -23.27
N LEU A 285 13.49 -16.14 -23.59
CA LEU A 285 13.33 -17.19 -22.58
C LEU A 285 14.69 -17.60 -21.97
N GLU A 286 15.77 -17.61 -22.75
CA GLU A 286 17.13 -17.83 -22.24
C GLU A 286 17.55 -16.70 -21.28
N VAL A 287 17.30 -15.43 -21.66
CA VAL A 287 17.55 -14.27 -20.80
C VAL A 287 16.79 -14.41 -19.48
N PHE A 288 15.51 -14.80 -19.55
CA PHE A 288 14.69 -15.01 -18.37
C PHE A 288 15.25 -16.07 -17.42
N ARG A 289 15.68 -17.24 -17.96
CA ARG A 289 16.29 -18.32 -17.16
C ARG A 289 17.58 -17.87 -16.48
N ASN A 290 18.44 -17.17 -17.23
CA ASN A 290 19.67 -16.61 -16.68
C ASN A 290 19.37 -15.58 -15.58
N ALA A 291 18.41 -14.69 -15.80
CA ALA A 291 17.99 -13.71 -14.79
C ALA A 291 17.50 -14.40 -13.50
N ALA A 292 16.70 -15.45 -13.62
CA ALA A 292 16.23 -16.22 -12.47
C ALA A 292 17.36 -16.91 -11.71
N SER A 293 18.35 -17.47 -12.42
CA SER A 293 19.53 -18.09 -11.80
C SER A 293 20.43 -17.09 -11.08
N PHE A 294 20.42 -15.82 -11.48
CA PHE A 294 21.15 -14.72 -10.84
C PHE A 294 20.36 -14.02 -9.70
N GLY A 295 19.26 -14.64 -9.25
CA GLY A 295 18.47 -14.10 -8.15
C GLY A 295 17.29 -13.20 -8.56
N GLY A 296 17.06 -13.04 -9.86
CA GLY A 296 15.85 -12.39 -10.39
C GLY A 296 15.87 -10.87 -10.45
N VAL A 297 17.00 -10.23 -10.12
CA VAL A 297 17.18 -8.78 -10.20
C VAL A 297 18.39 -8.47 -11.08
N PHE A 298 18.23 -7.62 -12.07
CA PHE A 298 19.28 -7.23 -13.00
C PHE A 298 19.03 -5.85 -13.61
N SER A 299 19.98 -5.35 -14.38
CA SER A 299 19.91 -4.03 -15.04
C SER A 299 20.18 -4.18 -16.54
N PRO A 300 19.70 -3.26 -17.40
CA PRO A 300 20.13 -3.23 -18.80
C PRO A 300 21.65 -3.10 -19.01
N SER A 301 22.37 -2.57 -18.00
CA SER A 301 23.84 -2.48 -18.02
C SER A 301 24.54 -3.85 -17.92
N ASP A 302 23.86 -4.86 -17.43
CA ASP A 302 24.42 -6.21 -17.22
C ASP A 302 24.36 -7.06 -18.49
N PHE A 303 24.16 -6.44 -19.65
CA PHE A 303 23.96 -7.08 -20.94
C PHE A 303 25.06 -8.10 -21.31
N MET A 304 26.30 -7.88 -20.85
CA MET A 304 27.41 -8.78 -21.10
C MET A 304 27.23 -10.12 -20.37
N ASP A 305 26.70 -10.11 -19.17
CA ASP A 305 26.44 -11.31 -18.37
C ASP A 305 25.35 -12.19 -19.00
N PHE A 306 24.52 -11.58 -19.86
CA PHE A 306 23.48 -12.25 -20.65
C PHE A 306 23.93 -12.59 -22.07
N GLY A 307 25.22 -12.40 -22.39
CA GLY A 307 25.83 -12.76 -23.71
C GLY A 307 25.48 -11.80 -24.84
N PHE A 308 25.22 -10.53 -24.55
CA PHE A 308 24.96 -9.49 -25.55
C PHE A 308 26.15 -8.55 -25.67
N ASN A 309 26.35 -8.01 -26.88
CA ASN A 309 27.43 -7.06 -27.16
C ASN A 309 27.05 -5.58 -26.90
N SER A 310 25.78 -5.27 -26.64
CA SER A 310 25.31 -3.92 -26.40
C SER A 310 23.93 -3.88 -25.75
N ILE A 311 23.67 -2.79 -25.02
CA ILE A 311 22.35 -2.52 -24.43
C ILE A 311 21.20 -2.48 -25.48
N PRO A 312 21.38 -1.86 -26.67
CA PRO A 312 20.35 -1.91 -27.73
C PRO A 312 19.97 -3.32 -28.17
N ALA A 313 20.93 -4.25 -28.21
CA ALA A 313 20.67 -5.65 -28.58
C ALA A 313 19.93 -6.41 -27.47
N PHE A 314 20.10 -6.03 -26.18
CA PHE A 314 19.49 -6.65 -25.03
C PHE A 314 18.05 -6.17 -24.77
N ARG A 315 17.79 -4.87 -24.97
CA ARG A 315 16.49 -4.23 -24.70
C ARG A 315 15.24 -4.90 -25.31
N PRO A 316 15.26 -5.39 -26.56
CA PRO A 316 14.09 -6.06 -27.13
C PRO A 316 13.65 -7.30 -26.34
N HIS A 317 14.61 -8.04 -25.78
CA HIS A 317 14.32 -9.24 -24.97
C HIS A 317 13.72 -8.86 -23.60
N ILE A 318 14.20 -7.79 -23.00
CA ILE A 318 13.60 -7.24 -21.77
C ILE A 318 12.14 -6.82 -22.02
N ARG A 319 11.86 -6.14 -23.14
CA ARG A 319 10.50 -5.75 -23.52
C ARG A 319 9.58 -6.94 -23.74
N ASP A 320 10.07 -8.00 -24.36
CA ASP A 320 9.30 -9.24 -24.55
C ASP A 320 8.92 -9.82 -23.17
N LEU A 321 9.87 -9.87 -22.24
CA LEU A 321 9.64 -10.38 -20.88
C LEU A 321 8.66 -9.50 -20.09
N GLU A 322 8.78 -8.19 -20.22
CA GLU A 322 7.89 -7.22 -19.59
C GLU A 322 6.47 -7.32 -20.18
N SER A 323 6.35 -7.43 -21.51
CA SER A 323 5.06 -7.61 -22.19
C SER A 323 4.38 -8.93 -21.82
N ALA A 324 5.16 -9.98 -21.55
CA ALA A 324 4.65 -11.25 -21.05
C ALA A 324 4.33 -11.23 -19.54
N GLY A 325 4.65 -10.14 -18.84
CA GLY A 325 4.45 -9.98 -17.39
C GLY A 325 5.38 -10.82 -16.53
N LEU A 326 6.53 -11.27 -17.08
CA LEU A 326 7.53 -12.06 -16.35
C LEU A 326 8.52 -11.21 -15.56
N VAL A 327 8.73 -9.98 -16.00
CA VAL A 327 9.56 -8.99 -15.32
C VAL A 327 8.84 -7.67 -15.22
N VAL A 328 9.25 -6.86 -14.27
CA VAL A 328 8.83 -5.46 -14.11
C VAL A 328 10.10 -4.60 -14.14
N CYS A 329 10.02 -3.49 -14.90
CA CYS A 329 11.09 -2.50 -14.97
C CYS A 329 10.77 -1.33 -14.04
N THR A 330 11.61 -1.09 -13.04
CA THR A 330 11.56 0.09 -12.18
C THR A 330 12.71 1.02 -12.54
N GLN A 331 12.43 2.30 -12.62
CA GLN A 331 13.45 3.32 -12.85
C GLN A 331 13.96 3.81 -11.51
N ASP A 332 15.29 3.88 -11.34
CA ASP A 332 15.89 4.49 -10.17
C ASP A 332 15.63 6.01 -10.25
N GLU A 333 14.98 6.56 -9.25
CA GLU A 333 14.61 7.98 -9.24
C GLU A 333 15.79 8.89 -8.91
N GLY A 334 16.80 8.38 -8.20
CA GLY A 334 18.05 9.09 -7.94
C GLY A 334 18.95 9.18 -9.17
N ASP A 335 18.86 8.20 -10.06
CA ASP A 335 19.56 8.19 -11.35
C ASP A 335 18.64 7.68 -12.45
N LYS A 336 17.99 8.59 -13.17
CA LYS A 336 17.06 8.29 -14.28
C LYS A 336 17.69 7.43 -15.40
N ARG A 337 19.02 7.21 -15.36
CA ARG A 337 19.75 6.35 -16.29
C ARG A 337 19.77 4.89 -15.83
N ARG A 338 19.55 4.64 -14.53
CA ARG A 338 19.53 3.29 -13.97
C ARG A 338 18.10 2.73 -13.97
N LYS A 339 17.97 1.58 -14.60
CA LYS A 339 16.74 0.78 -14.55
C LYS A 339 17.07 -0.53 -13.86
N THR A 340 16.25 -0.87 -12.87
CA THR A 340 16.27 -2.19 -12.25
C THR A 340 15.14 -3.02 -12.82
N ILE A 341 15.44 -4.24 -13.20
CA ILE A 341 14.49 -5.20 -13.74
C ILE A 341 14.40 -6.32 -12.73
N GLN A 342 13.16 -6.66 -12.34
CA GLN A 342 12.91 -7.68 -11.35
C GLN A 342 11.92 -8.71 -11.88
N ILE A 343 12.16 -9.98 -11.61
CA ILE A 343 11.22 -11.06 -11.92
C ILE A 343 9.97 -10.91 -11.09
N THR A 344 8.81 -11.00 -11.74
CA THR A 344 7.50 -10.92 -11.10
C THR A 344 7.14 -12.25 -10.42
N PRO A 345 6.15 -12.27 -9.51
CA PRO A 345 5.60 -13.51 -8.96
C PRO A 345 5.16 -14.51 -10.06
N LYS A 346 4.51 -14.03 -11.13
CA LYS A 346 4.20 -14.85 -12.31
C LYS A 346 5.45 -15.43 -12.96
N GLY A 347 6.53 -14.64 -13.03
CA GLY A 347 7.81 -15.10 -13.55
C GLY A 347 8.39 -16.25 -12.70
N TRP A 348 8.31 -16.15 -11.38
CA TRP A 348 8.79 -17.24 -10.52
C TRP A 348 7.99 -18.53 -10.68
N LEU A 349 6.66 -18.47 -10.89
CA LEU A 349 5.86 -19.67 -11.23
C LEU A 349 6.32 -20.28 -12.56
N VAL A 350 6.57 -19.45 -13.57
CA VAL A 350 7.08 -19.91 -14.88
C VAL A 350 8.46 -20.54 -14.75
N TYR A 351 9.34 -19.98 -13.95
CA TYR A 351 10.67 -20.53 -13.69
C TYR A 351 10.60 -21.89 -12.99
N SER A 352 9.76 -22.00 -11.96
CA SER A 352 9.55 -23.25 -11.20
C SER A 352 9.03 -24.41 -12.05
N TYR A 353 8.31 -24.14 -13.14
CA TYR A 353 7.84 -25.19 -14.06
C TYR A 353 8.97 -25.78 -14.93
N ASN A 354 10.03 -25.01 -15.17
CA ASN A 354 11.16 -25.37 -16.05
C ASN A 354 12.47 -25.66 -15.32
N GLY A 355 12.48 -25.52 -13.99
CA GLY A 355 13.64 -25.70 -13.13
C GLY A 355 13.85 -27.13 -12.63
#